data_5293ce04298096fa68a6c4343022391b
#
_entry.id   5293ce04298096fa68a6c4343022391b
#
_cell.length_a   1.000
_cell.length_b   1.000
_cell.length_c   1.000
_cell.angle_alpha   90.00
_cell.angle_beta   90.00
_cell.angle_gamma   90.00
#
_symmetry.space_group_name_H-M   'P 1'
#
loop_
_entity.id
_entity.type
_entity.pdbx_description
1 polymer ?
#
loop_
_entity_poly.entity_id
_entity_poly.type
_entity_poly.pdbx_seq_one_letter_code
_entity_poly.pdbx_strand_id
1 'polypeptide(L)'
;MRIIMVVLVLLLAGCSGHRAPPPNGRLSDSIAVIAQLNDQLRHWRGTPYRYGGLSRRGIDCSGFVYVTFRDRFDLQLPRSTLAQTDIGARIDKRDLLPGDLVFFKTGSGENGLHVGIYDTDDTFIHASTSQGVIRSSLNNVYWRKVFWQARRI
;
A
#
# COMPACT_ATOMS: atom_id res chain seq x y z
N MET A 1 -1.25 67.88 -14.85
CA MET A 1 -2.05 66.73 -14.43
C MET A 1 -1.31 65.46 -14.76
N ARG A 2 -0.68 64.83 -13.78
CA ARG A 2 0.04 63.56 -13.96
C ARG A 2 -0.86 62.43 -13.55
N ILE A 3 -1.30 61.63 -14.50
CA ILE A 3 -2.08 60.41 -14.27
C ILE A 3 -1.15 59.33 -13.80
N ILE A 4 -1.25 58.94 -12.52
CA ILE A 4 -0.52 57.80 -11.97
C ILE A 4 -1.35 56.57 -12.30
N MET A 5 -0.86 55.78 -13.24
CA MET A 5 -1.43 54.47 -13.59
C MET A 5 -0.92 53.44 -12.58
N VAL A 6 -1.79 53.05 -11.64
CA VAL A 6 -1.51 52.00 -10.68
C VAL A 6 -1.74 50.65 -11.37
N VAL A 7 -0.65 49.98 -11.73
CA VAL A 7 -0.72 48.59 -12.23
C VAL A 7 -0.88 47.67 -11.06
N LEU A 8 -2.11 47.14 -10.87
CA LEU A 8 -2.42 46.11 -9.88
C LEU A 8 -1.90 44.77 -10.40
N VAL A 9 -0.75 44.33 -9.95
CA VAL A 9 -0.22 43.00 -10.25
C VAL A 9 -0.96 42.02 -9.35
N LEU A 10 -1.95 41.31 -9.91
CA LEU A 10 -2.59 40.15 -9.26
C LEU A 10 -1.59 39.00 -9.22
N LEU A 11 -1.00 38.78 -8.07
CA LEU A 11 -0.25 37.57 -7.76
C LEU A 11 -1.25 36.42 -7.64
N LEU A 12 -1.44 35.68 -8.71
CA LEU A 12 -2.09 34.37 -8.69
C LEU A 12 -1.14 33.40 -7.95
N ALA A 13 -1.32 33.32 -6.62
CA ALA A 13 -0.73 32.24 -5.83
C ALA A 13 -1.40 30.94 -6.27
N GLY A 14 -0.83 30.28 -7.27
CA GLY A 14 -1.23 28.93 -7.67
C GLY A 14 -0.98 28.00 -6.49
N CYS A 15 -2.03 27.54 -5.83
CA CYS A 15 -1.96 26.38 -4.94
C CYS A 15 -1.50 25.20 -5.79
N SER A 16 -0.18 24.92 -5.81
CA SER A 16 0.33 23.65 -6.30
C SER A 16 -0.06 22.59 -5.26
N GLY A 17 -1.30 22.11 -5.33
CA GLY A 17 -1.76 20.98 -4.56
C GLY A 17 -0.86 19.80 -4.90
N HIS A 18 -0.17 19.27 -3.90
CA HIS A 18 0.64 18.07 -4.03
C HIS A 18 -0.30 16.91 -4.36
N ARG A 19 -0.47 16.64 -5.65
CA ARG A 19 -1.33 15.56 -6.12
C ARG A 19 -0.52 14.27 -6.06
N ALA A 20 -1.03 13.28 -5.30
CA ALA A 20 -0.41 11.96 -5.28
C ALA A 20 -0.37 11.38 -6.70
N PRO A 21 0.70 10.64 -7.06
CA PRO A 21 0.80 10.03 -8.38
C PRO A 21 -0.33 9.02 -8.61
N PRO A 22 -0.80 8.86 -9.86
CA PRO A 22 -1.81 7.86 -10.18
C PRO A 22 -1.24 6.44 -10.01
N PRO A 23 -2.09 5.44 -9.71
CA PRO A 23 -1.67 4.04 -9.69
C PRO A 23 -1.35 3.55 -11.10
N ASN A 24 -0.63 2.41 -11.19
CA ASN A 24 -0.48 1.65 -12.43
C ASN A 24 -1.84 1.42 -13.09
N GLY A 25 -1.90 1.43 -14.42
CA GLY A 25 -3.16 1.26 -15.16
C GLY A 25 -3.95 0.00 -14.78
N ARG A 26 -3.27 -1.07 -14.35
CA ARG A 26 -3.91 -2.31 -13.86
C ARG A 26 -4.55 -2.15 -12.46
N LEU A 27 -4.21 -1.09 -11.76
CA LEU A 27 -4.72 -0.73 -10.43
C LEU A 27 -5.56 0.55 -10.44
N SER A 28 -5.88 1.07 -11.60
CA SER A 28 -6.56 2.37 -11.76
C SER A 28 -8.05 2.33 -11.42
N ASP A 29 -8.70 1.18 -11.55
CA ASP A 29 -10.10 0.98 -11.16
C ASP A 29 -10.17 0.44 -9.72
N SER A 30 -10.41 1.33 -8.77
CA SER A 30 -10.46 0.98 -7.35
C SER A 30 -11.54 -0.06 -7.02
N ILE A 31 -12.68 -0.06 -7.71
CA ILE A 31 -13.76 -1.03 -7.47
C ILE A 31 -13.30 -2.41 -7.90
N ALA A 32 -12.69 -2.52 -9.07
CA ALA A 32 -12.13 -3.78 -9.55
C ALA A 32 -10.99 -4.28 -8.66
N VAL A 33 -10.10 -3.39 -8.21
CA VAL A 33 -9.01 -3.74 -7.28
C VAL A 33 -9.57 -4.27 -5.97
N ILE A 34 -10.54 -3.61 -5.34
CA ILE A 34 -11.19 -4.08 -4.11
C ILE A 34 -11.79 -5.48 -4.29
N ALA A 35 -12.47 -5.71 -5.41
CA ALA A 35 -13.05 -7.02 -5.71
C ALA A 35 -11.97 -8.11 -5.80
N GLN A 36 -10.86 -7.84 -6.50
CA GLN A 36 -9.73 -8.76 -6.60
C GLN A 36 -9.05 -9.02 -5.25
N LEU A 37 -8.88 -8.00 -4.42
CA LEU A 37 -8.29 -8.15 -3.08
C LEU A 37 -9.20 -8.95 -2.14
N ASN A 38 -10.52 -8.73 -2.20
CA ASN A 38 -11.49 -9.53 -1.44
C ASN A 38 -11.46 -11.00 -1.86
N ASP A 39 -11.37 -11.27 -3.15
CA ASP A 39 -11.26 -12.63 -3.67
C ASP A 39 -9.95 -13.29 -3.24
N GLN A 40 -8.84 -12.56 -3.32
CA GLN A 40 -7.54 -13.02 -2.85
C GLN A 40 -7.56 -13.35 -1.36
N LEU A 41 -8.16 -12.48 -0.54
CA LEU A 41 -8.32 -12.75 0.90
C LEU A 41 -9.13 -14.02 1.15
N ARG A 42 -10.27 -14.22 0.46
CA ARG A 42 -11.08 -15.44 0.61
C ARG A 42 -10.26 -16.69 0.26
N HIS A 43 -9.50 -16.62 -0.82
CA HIS A 43 -8.68 -17.74 -1.29
C HIS A 43 -7.57 -18.11 -0.32
N TRP A 44 -6.93 -17.12 0.32
CA TRP A 44 -5.75 -17.32 1.17
C TRP A 44 -6.04 -17.25 2.67
N ARG A 45 -7.23 -16.87 3.08
CA ARG A 45 -7.59 -16.70 4.50
C ARG A 45 -7.18 -17.91 5.33
N GLY A 46 -6.49 -17.62 6.45
CA GLY A 46 -6.05 -18.66 7.39
C GLY A 46 -4.79 -19.41 6.97
N THR A 47 -4.22 -19.14 5.77
CA THR A 47 -2.91 -19.68 5.41
C THR A 47 -1.90 -19.25 6.47
N PRO A 48 -1.16 -20.19 7.11
CA PRO A 48 -0.25 -19.83 8.20
C PRO A 48 0.95 -19.06 7.69
N TYR A 49 1.52 -18.24 8.58
CA TYR A 49 2.78 -17.55 8.28
C TYR A 49 3.94 -18.55 8.22
N ARG A 50 4.73 -18.47 7.15
CA ARG A 50 5.96 -19.24 7.00
C ARG A 50 7.00 -18.41 6.24
N TYR A 51 8.10 -18.10 6.89
CA TYR A 51 9.21 -17.39 6.27
C TYR A 51 9.68 -18.07 4.97
N GLY A 52 9.76 -17.29 3.89
CA GLY A 52 10.12 -17.80 2.56
C GLY A 52 9.03 -18.60 1.84
N GLY A 53 7.86 -18.81 2.46
CA GLY A 53 6.76 -19.56 1.89
C GLY A 53 6.03 -18.81 0.78
N LEU A 54 5.51 -19.57 -0.20
CA LEU A 54 4.73 -19.08 -1.35
C LEU A 54 3.52 -19.98 -1.65
N SER A 55 3.04 -20.75 -0.69
CA SER A 55 1.93 -21.68 -0.91
C SER A 55 0.89 -21.61 0.21
N ARG A 56 -0.25 -22.27 -0.01
CA ARG A 56 -1.31 -22.42 1.00
C ARG A 56 -0.87 -23.19 2.25
N ARG A 57 0.28 -23.86 2.22
CA ARG A 57 0.89 -24.49 3.40
C ARG A 57 1.69 -23.52 4.26
N GLY A 58 1.96 -22.33 3.75
CA GLY A 58 2.64 -21.26 4.46
C GLY A 58 3.12 -20.17 3.50
N ILE A 59 2.97 -18.93 3.93
CA ILE A 59 3.36 -17.75 3.16
C ILE A 59 3.85 -16.65 4.11
N ASP A 60 4.88 -15.90 3.73
CA ASP A 60 5.28 -14.71 4.48
C ASP A 60 4.62 -13.43 3.92
N CYS A 61 4.86 -12.30 4.58
CA CYS A 61 4.20 -11.05 4.25
C CYS A 61 4.53 -10.56 2.83
N SER A 62 5.80 -10.54 2.45
CA SER A 62 6.23 -10.15 1.11
C SER A 62 5.85 -11.19 0.04
N GLY A 63 5.80 -12.45 0.42
CA GLY A 63 5.30 -13.54 -0.44
C GLY A 63 3.83 -13.39 -0.78
N PHE A 64 3.01 -13.00 0.20
CA PHE A 64 1.59 -12.73 -0.04
C PHE A 64 1.39 -11.54 -0.98
N VAL A 65 2.16 -10.46 -0.82
CA VAL A 65 2.19 -9.35 -1.79
C VAL A 65 2.61 -9.84 -3.16
N TYR A 66 3.72 -10.58 -3.24
CA TYR A 66 4.25 -11.10 -4.49
C TYR A 66 3.23 -11.94 -5.28
N VAL A 67 2.59 -12.92 -4.65
CA VAL A 67 1.60 -13.78 -5.33
C VAL A 67 0.32 -13.03 -5.68
N THR A 68 -0.10 -12.07 -4.84
CA THR A 68 -1.29 -11.26 -5.10
C THR A 68 -1.11 -10.41 -6.36
N PHE A 69 -0.01 -9.69 -6.46
CA PHE A 69 0.24 -8.84 -7.64
C PHE A 69 0.47 -9.65 -8.90
N ARG A 70 1.17 -10.77 -8.81
CA ARG A 70 1.35 -11.69 -9.94
C ARG A 70 0.02 -12.24 -10.44
N ASP A 71 -0.79 -12.81 -9.54
CA ASP A 71 -1.95 -13.61 -9.90
C ASP A 71 -3.21 -12.77 -10.19
N ARG A 72 -3.33 -11.59 -9.53
CA ARG A 72 -4.51 -10.75 -9.66
C ARG A 72 -4.33 -9.55 -10.57
N PHE A 73 -3.11 -9.05 -10.70
CA PHE A 73 -2.84 -7.82 -11.45
C PHE A 73 -1.81 -8.00 -12.57
N ASP A 74 -1.25 -9.21 -12.74
CA ASP A 74 -0.21 -9.51 -13.73
C ASP A 74 0.97 -8.51 -13.63
N LEU A 75 1.38 -8.23 -12.39
CA LEU A 75 2.49 -7.36 -12.05
C LEU A 75 3.55 -8.14 -11.26
N GLN A 76 4.79 -8.12 -11.76
CA GLN A 76 5.92 -8.78 -11.12
C GLN A 76 6.59 -7.82 -10.14
N LEU A 77 6.39 -8.03 -8.84
CA LEU A 77 7.05 -7.27 -7.77
C LEU A 77 8.28 -8.02 -7.24
N PRO A 78 9.22 -7.32 -6.58
CA PRO A 78 10.31 -7.98 -5.86
C PRO A 78 9.79 -8.94 -4.79
N ARG A 79 10.55 -10.00 -4.51
CA ARG A 79 10.13 -11.05 -3.56
C ARG A 79 10.23 -10.63 -2.09
N SER A 80 11.20 -9.77 -1.73
CA SER A 80 11.46 -9.41 -0.34
C SER A 80 10.78 -8.12 0.09
N THR A 81 10.44 -8.02 1.39
CA THR A 81 9.85 -6.80 1.94
C THR A 81 10.75 -5.59 1.75
N LEU A 82 12.06 -5.73 2.00
CA LEU A 82 13.01 -4.63 1.84
C LEU A 82 13.04 -4.12 0.39
N ALA A 83 13.12 -5.00 -0.60
CA ALA A 83 13.11 -4.60 -2.00
C ALA A 83 11.77 -3.97 -2.43
N GLN A 84 10.65 -4.40 -1.84
CA GLN A 84 9.34 -3.80 -2.09
C GLN A 84 9.23 -2.36 -1.55
N THR A 85 10.04 -1.96 -0.57
CA THR A 85 10.08 -0.57 -0.10
C THR A 85 10.68 0.40 -1.11
N ASP A 86 11.38 -0.09 -2.13
CA ASP A 86 12.11 0.74 -3.11
C ASP A 86 11.38 0.88 -4.45
N ILE A 87 10.26 0.19 -4.64
CA ILE A 87 9.49 0.27 -5.89
C ILE A 87 8.37 1.30 -5.82
N GLY A 88 7.92 1.75 -7.00
CA GLY A 88 6.82 2.68 -7.12
C GLY A 88 7.10 4.04 -6.47
N ALA A 89 6.04 4.77 -6.14
CA ALA A 89 6.10 6.09 -5.55
C ALA A 89 5.68 6.08 -4.07
N ARG A 90 6.36 6.86 -3.24
CA ARG A 90 5.97 7.05 -1.85
C ARG A 90 4.66 7.83 -1.77
N ILE A 91 3.72 7.34 -0.95
CA ILE A 91 2.39 7.92 -0.78
C ILE A 91 2.18 8.33 0.67
N ASP A 92 1.54 9.49 0.88
CA ASP A 92 1.07 9.89 2.20
C ASP A 92 -0.06 8.95 2.65
N LYS A 93 -0.10 8.65 3.95
CA LYS A 93 -1.13 7.75 4.51
C LYS A 93 -2.57 8.21 4.20
N ARG A 94 -2.82 9.52 4.12
CA ARG A 94 -4.14 10.08 3.79
C ARG A 94 -4.55 9.93 2.32
N ASP A 95 -3.58 9.60 1.44
CA ASP A 95 -3.81 9.47 0.00
C ASP A 95 -3.87 7.99 -0.44
N LEU A 96 -3.97 7.05 0.51
CA LEU A 96 -4.01 5.62 0.23
C LEU A 96 -5.18 5.26 -0.67
N LEU A 97 -4.89 4.43 -1.66
CA LEU A 97 -5.86 3.81 -2.57
C LEU A 97 -5.74 2.29 -2.54
N PRO A 98 -6.82 1.56 -2.86
CA PRO A 98 -6.76 0.10 -2.95
C PRO A 98 -5.62 -0.38 -3.85
N GLY A 99 -4.82 -1.32 -3.35
CA GLY A 99 -3.62 -1.83 -4.03
C GLY A 99 -2.31 -1.15 -3.61
N ASP A 100 -2.34 -0.06 -2.86
CA ASP A 100 -1.11 0.52 -2.30
C ASP A 100 -0.49 -0.43 -1.28
N LEU A 101 0.82 -0.49 -1.24
CA LEU A 101 1.56 -1.25 -0.24
C LEU A 101 1.74 -0.42 1.03
N VAL A 102 1.48 -1.03 2.18
CA VAL A 102 1.69 -0.42 3.50
C VAL A 102 2.77 -1.18 4.24
N PHE A 103 3.76 -0.46 4.78
CA PHE A 103 4.94 -1.01 5.44
C PHE A 103 4.99 -0.60 6.90
N PHE A 104 5.46 -1.54 7.72
CA PHE A 104 5.53 -1.40 9.17
C PHE A 104 6.92 -1.80 9.68
N LYS A 105 7.39 -1.14 10.73
CA LYS A 105 8.59 -1.51 11.49
C LYS A 105 8.16 -2.24 12.75
N THR A 106 8.06 -3.56 12.65
CA THR A 106 7.57 -4.43 13.73
C THR A 106 8.67 -4.94 14.64
N GLY A 107 9.93 -4.87 14.17
CA GLY A 107 11.07 -5.46 14.88
C GLY A 107 11.16 -6.99 14.75
N SER A 108 10.20 -7.63 14.09
CA SER A 108 10.18 -9.08 13.82
C SER A 108 10.08 -9.34 12.32
N GLY A 109 10.28 -10.60 11.91
CA GLY A 109 10.30 -10.97 10.49
C GLY A 109 11.58 -10.54 9.78
N GLU A 110 11.54 -10.54 8.45
CA GLU A 110 12.67 -10.16 7.61
C GLU A 110 13.05 -8.68 7.82
N ASN A 111 14.28 -8.44 8.27
CA ASN A 111 14.81 -7.10 8.55
C ASN A 111 13.95 -6.26 9.56
N GLY A 112 13.14 -6.92 10.39
CA GLY A 112 12.23 -6.22 11.31
C GLY A 112 11.10 -5.46 10.62
N LEU A 113 10.81 -5.80 9.34
CA LEU A 113 9.83 -5.15 8.51
C LEU A 113 8.62 -6.06 8.25
N HIS A 114 7.48 -5.44 8.01
CA HIS A 114 6.25 -6.11 7.61
C HIS A 114 5.58 -5.32 6.50
N VAL A 115 4.85 -6.02 5.63
CA VAL A 115 4.12 -5.41 4.51
C VAL A 115 2.73 -6.00 4.38
N GLY A 116 1.79 -5.16 3.97
CA GLY A 116 0.44 -5.55 3.58
C GLY A 116 -0.03 -4.75 2.37
N ILE A 117 -1.22 -5.08 1.89
CA ILE A 117 -1.86 -4.41 0.76
C ILE A 117 -3.08 -3.66 1.28
N TYR A 118 -3.08 -2.34 1.11
CA TYR A 118 -4.23 -1.51 1.47
C TYR A 118 -5.42 -1.89 0.59
N ASP A 119 -6.56 -1.99 1.20
CA ASP A 119 -7.77 -2.38 0.48
C ASP A 119 -8.80 -1.24 0.48
N THR A 120 -9.48 -0.97 1.59
CA THR A 120 -10.42 0.14 1.72
C THR A 120 -10.71 0.43 3.19
N ASP A 121 -11.29 1.60 3.52
CA ASP A 121 -11.76 1.96 4.87
C ASP A 121 -10.70 1.76 5.96
N ASP A 122 -9.47 2.22 5.70
CA ASP A 122 -8.33 2.07 6.59
C ASP A 122 -8.00 0.62 6.97
N THR A 123 -8.29 -0.33 6.09
CA THR A 123 -7.92 -1.73 6.26
C THR A 123 -6.86 -2.17 5.26
N PHE A 124 -6.16 -3.23 5.60
CA PHE A 124 -5.18 -3.88 4.74
C PHE A 124 -5.22 -5.40 4.92
N ILE A 125 -4.87 -6.11 3.86
CA ILE A 125 -4.74 -7.57 3.88
C ILE A 125 -3.26 -7.96 3.93
N HIS A 126 -2.92 -8.96 4.74
CA HIS A 126 -1.53 -9.37 4.94
C HIS A 126 -1.41 -10.79 5.50
N ALA A 127 -0.22 -11.36 5.41
CA ALA A 127 0.14 -12.59 6.12
C ALA A 127 0.65 -12.22 7.53
N SER A 128 -0.25 -12.29 8.53
CA SER A 128 0.09 -12.05 9.93
C SER A 128 0.96 -13.19 10.47
N THR A 129 2.01 -12.85 11.23
CA THR A 129 2.89 -13.86 11.85
C THR A 129 2.16 -14.76 12.84
N SER A 130 1.12 -14.25 13.51
CA SER A 130 0.38 -14.99 14.54
C SER A 130 -0.96 -15.56 14.07
N GLN A 131 -1.59 -14.97 13.03
CA GLN A 131 -2.95 -15.32 12.61
C GLN A 131 -3.03 -15.78 11.15
N GLY A 132 -1.92 -15.79 10.42
CA GLY A 132 -1.93 -16.09 8.99
C GLY A 132 -2.52 -14.97 8.15
N VAL A 133 -3.01 -15.32 6.97
CA VAL A 133 -3.58 -14.33 6.05
C VAL A 133 -4.93 -13.82 6.56
N ILE A 134 -4.98 -12.54 6.87
CA ILE A 134 -6.15 -11.84 7.43
C ILE A 134 -6.25 -10.40 6.94
N ARG A 135 -7.36 -9.75 7.24
CA ARG A 135 -7.55 -8.29 7.16
C ARG A 135 -7.35 -7.67 8.54
N SER A 136 -6.62 -6.57 8.60
CA SER A 136 -6.39 -5.77 9.80
C SER A 136 -6.69 -4.30 9.55
N SER A 137 -6.85 -3.51 10.61
CA SER A 137 -7.11 -2.07 10.53
C SER A 137 -5.85 -1.27 10.79
N LEU A 138 -5.60 -0.25 9.95
CA LEU A 138 -4.56 0.76 10.18
C LEU A 138 -4.85 1.62 11.43
N ASN A 139 -6.11 1.64 11.89
CA ASN A 139 -6.53 2.36 13.10
C ASN A 139 -6.35 1.52 14.39
N ASN A 140 -6.02 0.25 14.27
CA ASN A 140 -5.62 -0.56 15.42
C ASN A 140 -4.40 0.06 16.10
N VAL A 141 -4.39 0.08 17.44
CA VAL A 141 -3.33 0.73 18.24
C VAL A 141 -1.93 0.24 17.86
N TYR A 142 -1.77 -1.07 17.69
CA TYR A 142 -0.49 -1.68 17.31
C TYR A 142 -0.04 -1.22 15.92
N TRP A 143 -0.89 -1.41 14.90
CA TRP A 143 -0.54 -1.10 13.51
C TRP A 143 -0.31 0.39 13.27
N ARG A 144 -1.09 1.24 13.92
CA ARG A 144 -0.90 2.69 13.89
C ARG A 144 0.46 3.11 14.44
N LYS A 145 0.91 2.46 15.53
CA LYS A 145 2.20 2.76 16.18
C LYS A 145 3.39 2.36 15.31
N VAL A 146 3.33 1.23 14.62
CA VAL A 146 4.45 0.67 13.85
C VAL A 146 4.41 1.03 12.36
N PHE A 147 3.38 1.72 11.89
CA PHE A 147 3.30 2.18 10.50
C PHE A 147 4.52 3.03 10.14
N TRP A 148 5.11 2.73 8.97
CA TRP A 148 6.33 3.41 8.52
C TRP A 148 6.13 4.21 7.24
N GLN A 149 5.68 3.58 6.16
CA GLN A 149 5.47 4.21 4.86
C GLN A 149 4.47 3.45 4.01
N ALA A 150 4.04 4.09 2.91
CA ALA A 150 3.25 3.45 1.87
C ALA A 150 3.85 3.69 0.49
N ARG A 151 3.60 2.76 -0.44
CA ARG A 151 4.05 2.79 -1.82
C ARG A 151 2.92 2.51 -2.78
N ARG A 152 2.85 3.29 -3.87
CA ARG A 152 1.93 3.08 -4.99
C ARG A 152 2.69 2.53 -6.18
N ILE A 153 2.16 1.44 -6.74
CA ILE A 153 2.73 0.77 -7.90
C ILE A 153 2.18 1.35 -9.21
#